data_b642f7a5904c1b28c52bfbc5def47032
#
_entry.id   b642f7a5904c1b28c52bfbc5def47032
#
_cell.length_a   1.000
_cell.length_b   1.000
_cell.length_c   1.000
_cell.angle_alpha   90.00
_cell.angle_beta   90.00
_cell.angle_gamma   90.00
#
_symmetry.space_group_name_H-M   'P 1'
#
loop_
_entity.id
_entity.type
_entity.pdbx_description
1 polymer ?
#
loop_
_entity_poly.entity_id
_entity_poly.type
_entity_poly.pdbx_seq_one_letter_code
_entity_poly.pdbx_strand_id
1 'polypeptide(L)'
;MTVFVVRHLTKYRYKQPVRLGEHRLMFRSRDSFDQRLLRSDLKISPEPARLRWIHDVFGNCVTLFDFDTSSSHIDVESTIRLERTPENAPDFQIEEYAKLHPFKYAAEQLPDLSSCMRRQSRGQDDDVRKWLRGFLSVGRKQPTGRLLMTLNEAIADGFSYVRRIAPGTQTPRETLRSRKGSCRDFALLMMEAARSLGFAARFVTGYIYVPNRDGPGWLGGGSTHAWCQIYVPGSGWVEFDPTNGIVGNRDLVRVAVARTPDQAIPLSGVYYGDRCDELGMEVEVNVKSEDPLGNTSGKQHLSARAINGCVELK
;
A
#
# COMPACT_ATOMS: atom_id res chain seq x y z
N MET A 1 19.57 -11.36 6.68
CA MET A 1 19.01 -10.02 7.00
C MET A 1 19.45 -9.08 5.92
N THR A 2 18.54 -8.30 5.35
CA THR A 2 18.83 -7.34 4.27
C THR A 2 18.52 -5.95 4.77
N VAL A 3 19.43 -5.00 4.57
CA VAL A 3 19.20 -3.59 4.91
C VAL A 3 18.74 -2.86 3.66
N PHE A 4 17.59 -2.18 3.76
CA PHE A 4 17.08 -1.31 2.71
C PHE A 4 17.23 0.16 3.10
N VAL A 5 17.58 0.97 2.11
CA VAL A 5 17.51 2.44 2.18
C VAL A 5 16.44 2.91 1.19
N VAL A 6 15.42 3.57 1.70
CA VAL A 6 14.35 4.16 0.88
C VAL A 6 14.46 5.67 0.97
N ARG A 7 14.63 6.32 -0.17
CA ARG A 7 14.51 7.77 -0.34
C ARG A 7 13.22 8.05 -1.08
N HIS A 8 12.36 8.86 -0.48
CA HIS A 8 11.09 9.28 -1.05
C HIS A 8 11.04 10.80 -1.09
N LEU A 9 10.85 11.36 -2.27
CA LEU A 9 10.70 12.78 -2.52
C LEU A 9 9.35 13.03 -3.17
N THR A 10 8.55 13.92 -2.56
CA THR A 10 7.30 14.42 -3.14
C THR A 10 7.39 15.93 -3.26
N LYS A 11 7.07 16.45 -4.44
CA LYS A 11 7.08 17.89 -4.74
C LYS A 11 5.74 18.33 -5.23
N TYR A 12 5.15 19.33 -4.58
CA TYR A 12 4.00 20.07 -5.09
C TYR A 12 4.43 21.42 -5.61
N ARG A 13 3.78 21.88 -6.67
CA ARG A 13 4.07 23.18 -7.31
C ARG A 13 2.77 23.91 -7.56
N TYR A 14 2.79 25.23 -7.27
CA TYR A 14 1.69 26.14 -7.47
C TYR A 14 2.12 27.30 -8.34
N LYS A 15 1.22 27.90 -9.13
CA LYS A 15 1.49 29.04 -10.00
C LYS A 15 1.89 30.29 -9.21
N GLN A 16 1.30 30.45 -8.04
CA GLN A 16 1.53 31.56 -7.12
C GLN A 16 1.58 31.04 -5.67
N PRO A 17 2.07 31.83 -4.73
CA PRO A 17 2.04 31.45 -3.34
C PRO A 17 0.61 31.24 -2.84
N VAL A 18 0.30 30.05 -2.34
CA VAL A 18 -0.97 29.68 -1.73
C VAL A 18 -0.80 29.50 -0.22
N ARG A 19 -1.84 29.77 0.56
CA ARG A 19 -1.83 29.46 1.99
C ARG A 19 -1.96 27.95 2.17
N LEU A 20 -1.03 27.36 2.91
CA LEU A 20 -0.97 25.94 3.18
C LEU A 20 -1.67 25.63 4.52
N GLY A 21 -2.56 24.65 4.54
CA GLY A 21 -3.20 24.15 5.75
C GLY A 21 -2.46 22.96 6.35
N GLU A 22 -3.14 22.20 7.22
CA GLU A 22 -2.55 21.01 7.83
C GLU A 22 -2.29 19.92 6.78
N HIS A 23 -1.12 19.31 6.87
CA HIS A 23 -0.70 18.19 6.06
C HIS A 23 -0.48 16.95 6.93
N ARG A 24 -0.78 15.78 6.36
CA ARG A 24 -0.65 14.47 6.99
C ARG A 24 0.26 13.58 6.16
N LEU A 25 1.27 13.02 6.79
CA LEU A 25 2.32 12.23 6.15
C LEU A 25 2.46 10.86 6.81
N MET A 26 2.57 9.82 6.00
CA MET A 26 2.86 8.44 6.40
C MET A 26 4.06 7.92 5.60
N PHE A 27 5.28 8.33 5.97
CA PHE A 27 6.52 7.88 5.32
C PHE A 27 7.44 7.09 6.26
N ARG A 28 7.16 7.16 7.57
CA ARG A 28 7.92 6.43 8.56
C ARG A 28 7.33 5.04 8.75
N SER A 29 8.15 4.00 8.52
CA SER A 29 7.76 2.62 8.75
C SER A 29 7.61 2.29 10.24
N ARG A 30 6.76 1.30 10.53
CA ARG A 30 6.62 0.72 11.87
C ARG A 30 7.64 -0.39 12.07
N ASP A 31 8.10 -0.55 13.31
CA ASP A 31 8.86 -1.71 13.73
C ASP A 31 7.96 -2.94 13.91
N SER A 32 8.49 -4.09 13.57
CA SER A 32 7.87 -5.40 13.75
C SER A 32 8.97 -6.47 13.77
N PHE A 33 8.62 -7.73 14.05
CA PHE A 33 9.59 -8.84 14.10
C PHE A 33 10.31 -9.05 12.75
N ASP A 34 9.66 -8.68 11.65
CA ASP A 34 10.16 -8.85 10.28
C ASP A 34 10.78 -7.59 9.67
N GLN A 35 10.61 -6.43 10.32
CA GLN A 35 11.05 -5.13 9.82
C GLN A 35 11.45 -4.20 10.98
N ARG A 36 12.70 -3.77 11.04
CA ARG A 36 13.23 -2.87 12.05
C ARG A 36 13.70 -1.56 11.44
N LEU A 37 13.17 -0.44 11.90
CA LEU A 37 13.60 0.89 11.47
C LEU A 37 14.91 1.27 12.20
N LEU A 38 15.98 1.43 11.43
CA LEU A 38 17.30 1.81 11.95
C LEU A 38 17.50 3.34 12.00
N ARG A 39 16.97 4.05 10.99
CA ARG A 39 17.06 5.51 10.87
C ARG A 39 15.89 6.07 10.07
N SER A 40 15.47 7.27 10.42
CA SER A 40 14.44 8.02 9.69
C SER A 40 14.77 9.50 9.72
N ASP A 41 15.01 10.06 8.55
CA ASP A 41 15.25 11.49 8.34
C ASP A 41 14.08 12.06 7.52
N LEU A 42 13.56 13.22 7.93
CA LEU A 42 12.48 13.93 7.26
C LEU A 42 12.88 15.39 7.07
N LYS A 43 12.77 15.88 5.83
CA LYS A 43 12.98 17.28 5.47
C LYS A 43 11.75 17.79 4.75
N ILE A 44 11.28 18.96 5.13
CA ILE A 44 10.11 19.63 4.56
C ILE A 44 10.51 21.04 4.20
N SER A 45 10.15 21.49 3.00
CA SER A 45 10.37 22.85 2.54
C SER A 45 9.09 23.41 1.88
N PRO A 46 8.62 24.61 2.29
CA PRO A 46 9.18 25.46 3.34
C PRO A 46 9.19 24.76 4.70
N GLU A 47 9.96 25.31 5.65
CA GLU A 47 10.01 24.77 7.01
C GLU A 47 8.63 24.91 7.67
N PRO A 48 8.07 23.82 8.24
CA PRO A 48 6.78 23.86 8.90
C PRO A 48 6.83 24.73 10.18
N ALA A 49 5.78 25.50 10.43
CA ALA A 49 5.61 26.23 11.67
C ALA A 49 5.41 25.31 12.87
N ARG A 50 4.71 24.21 12.65
CA ARG A 50 4.50 23.14 13.64
C ARG A 50 4.65 21.78 12.99
N LEU A 51 5.25 20.85 13.72
CA LEU A 51 5.36 19.45 13.33
C LEU A 51 5.14 18.58 14.57
N ARG A 52 4.26 17.58 14.46
CA ARG A 52 3.98 16.63 15.54
C ARG A 52 3.83 15.22 14.99
N TRP A 53 4.13 14.25 15.83
CA TRP A 53 3.98 12.82 15.54
C TRP A 53 2.84 12.24 16.36
N ILE A 54 2.02 11.42 15.72
CA ILE A 54 0.96 10.68 16.39
C ILE A 54 0.96 9.22 15.91
N HIS A 55 0.34 8.35 16.68
CA HIS A 55 -0.10 7.05 16.19
C HIS A 55 -1.59 7.13 15.88
N ASP A 56 -1.97 6.67 14.69
CA ASP A 56 -3.38 6.55 14.34
C ASP A 56 -4.03 5.30 14.97
N VAL A 57 -5.31 5.08 14.70
CA VAL A 57 -6.08 3.94 15.23
C VAL A 57 -5.55 2.56 14.80
N PHE A 58 -4.71 2.52 13.80
CA PHE A 58 -4.03 1.30 13.33
C PHE A 58 -2.62 1.19 13.88
N GLY A 59 -2.17 2.18 14.67
CA GLY A 59 -0.82 2.31 15.19
C GLY A 59 0.20 2.69 14.12
N ASN A 60 -0.21 3.27 12.99
CA ASN A 60 0.72 3.85 12.02
C ASN A 60 1.37 5.10 12.58
N CYS A 61 2.64 5.33 12.22
CA CYS A 61 3.32 6.56 12.54
C CYS A 61 2.90 7.64 11.55
N VAL A 62 2.24 8.69 12.04
CA VAL A 62 1.72 9.80 11.26
C VAL A 62 2.41 11.09 11.67
N THR A 63 2.95 11.82 10.70
CA THR A 63 3.43 13.19 10.91
C THR A 63 2.35 14.15 10.47
N LEU A 64 2.00 15.08 11.34
CA LEU A 64 1.12 16.22 11.07
C LEU A 64 1.95 17.49 11.09
N PHE A 65 1.78 18.33 10.08
CA PHE A 65 2.51 19.59 9.99
C PHE A 65 1.69 20.67 9.30
N ASP A 66 1.93 21.91 9.69
CA ASP A 66 1.30 23.10 9.12
C ASP A 66 2.30 24.22 8.91
N PHE A 67 1.85 25.29 8.22
CA PHE A 67 2.70 26.40 7.81
C PHE A 67 2.05 27.74 8.18
N ASP A 68 2.85 28.69 8.61
CA ASP A 68 2.41 30.06 8.89
C ASP A 68 2.55 30.98 7.67
N THR A 69 3.26 30.52 6.64
CA THR A 69 3.56 31.30 5.44
C THR A 69 2.90 30.71 4.20
N SER A 70 2.58 31.57 3.22
CA SER A 70 2.19 31.11 1.89
C SER A 70 3.41 30.67 1.10
N SER A 71 3.24 29.65 0.25
CA SER A 71 4.31 29.13 -0.60
C SER A 71 3.81 28.70 -1.98
N SER A 72 4.66 28.82 -2.99
CA SER A 72 4.43 28.26 -4.32
C SER A 72 4.90 26.82 -4.49
N HIS A 73 5.41 26.21 -3.42
CA HIS A 73 5.85 24.81 -3.42
C HIS A 73 5.75 24.16 -2.05
N ILE A 74 5.69 22.84 -2.06
CA ILE A 74 5.97 21.99 -0.90
C ILE A 74 6.89 20.87 -1.40
N ASP A 75 8.04 20.70 -0.76
CA ASP A 75 8.94 19.59 -0.98
C ASP A 75 9.04 18.77 0.31
N VAL A 76 8.72 17.49 0.22
CA VAL A 76 8.82 16.55 1.33
C VAL A 76 9.79 15.46 0.95
N GLU A 77 10.93 15.41 1.61
CA GLU A 77 11.94 14.36 1.44
C GLU A 77 12.03 13.51 2.69
N SER A 78 11.85 12.21 2.55
CA SER A 78 12.04 11.23 3.61
C SER A 78 13.11 10.24 3.21
N THR A 79 14.04 9.94 4.13
CA THR A 79 14.99 8.84 3.97
C THR A 79 14.85 7.92 5.17
N ILE A 80 14.48 6.67 4.92
CA ILE A 80 14.44 5.64 5.95
C ILE A 80 15.46 4.56 5.65
N ARG A 81 16.14 4.09 6.69
CA ARG A 81 17.03 2.94 6.67
C ARG A 81 16.41 1.87 7.57
N LEU A 82 16.20 0.71 7.05
CA LEU A 82 15.51 -0.36 7.77
C LEU A 82 16.16 -1.72 7.48
N GLU A 83 16.12 -2.58 8.46
CA GLU A 83 16.52 -3.97 8.37
C GLU A 83 15.27 -4.83 8.14
N ARG A 84 15.39 -5.76 7.20
CA ARG A 84 14.35 -6.74 6.90
C ARG A 84 14.87 -8.14 7.17
N THR A 85 14.05 -8.93 7.84
CA THR A 85 14.22 -10.37 7.94
C THR A 85 13.17 -11.00 7.02
N PRO A 86 13.52 -11.35 5.78
CA PRO A 86 12.56 -11.97 4.88
C PRO A 86 12.19 -13.34 5.44
N GLU A 87 10.92 -13.60 5.55
CA GLU A 87 10.43 -14.96 5.71
C GLU A 87 10.65 -15.70 4.39
N ASN A 88 11.30 -16.85 4.45
CA ASN A 88 11.25 -17.82 3.36
C ASN A 88 9.79 -18.16 3.10
N ALA A 89 9.43 -18.43 1.84
CA ALA A 89 8.09 -18.60 1.31
C ALA A 89 7.05 -18.99 2.37
N PRO A 90 5.90 -18.36 2.43
CA PRO A 90 4.97 -18.44 3.54
C PRO A 90 4.61 -19.90 3.80
N ASP A 91 5.26 -20.51 4.76
CA ASP A 91 4.80 -21.74 5.35
C ASP A 91 3.60 -21.34 6.21
N PHE A 92 2.42 -21.35 5.58
CA PHE A 92 1.19 -21.01 6.26
C PHE A 92 0.89 -22.05 7.32
N GLN A 93 1.36 -21.81 8.53
CA GLN A 93 0.94 -22.60 9.69
C GLN A 93 -0.50 -22.25 10.04
N ILE A 94 -1.44 -22.72 9.21
CA ILE A 94 -2.86 -22.47 9.41
C ILE A 94 -3.38 -23.39 10.49
N GLU A 95 -4.12 -22.80 11.45
CA GLU A 95 -4.81 -23.57 12.48
C GLU A 95 -5.77 -24.60 11.85
N GLU A 96 -5.90 -25.77 12.48
CA GLU A 96 -6.61 -26.91 11.94
C GLU A 96 -8.03 -26.58 11.46
N TYR A 97 -8.79 -25.81 12.26
CA TYR A 97 -10.17 -25.44 11.92
C TYR A 97 -10.27 -24.51 10.70
N ALA A 98 -9.19 -23.81 10.35
CA ALA A 98 -9.11 -22.84 9.26
C ALA A 98 -8.38 -23.34 8.01
N LYS A 99 -7.80 -24.54 8.04
CA LYS A 99 -7.10 -25.15 6.90
C LYS A 99 -7.97 -25.24 5.65
N LEU A 100 -9.26 -25.44 5.85
CA LEU A 100 -10.23 -25.57 4.76
C LEU A 100 -11.26 -24.45 4.80
N HIS A 101 -11.40 -23.71 3.70
CA HIS A 101 -12.45 -22.71 3.48
C HIS A 101 -13.74 -23.37 2.96
N PRO A 102 -14.95 -22.98 3.42
CA PRO A 102 -15.21 -21.93 4.39
C PRO A 102 -14.99 -22.36 5.84
N PHE A 103 -14.51 -21.41 6.66
CA PHE A 103 -14.40 -21.51 8.11
C PHE A 103 -14.97 -20.26 8.79
N LYS A 104 -15.05 -20.25 10.12
CA LYS A 104 -15.38 -19.06 10.92
C LYS A 104 -14.22 -18.76 11.84
N TYR A 105 -13.88 -17.47 12.01
CA TYR A 105 -12.93 -17.03 13.03
C TYR A 105 -13.43 -17.41 14.43
N ALA A 106 -12.50 -17.62 15.34
CA ALA A 106 -12.79 -17.82 16.75
C ALA A 106 -13.56 -16.62 17.33
N ALA A 107 -14.47 -16.87 18.25
CA ALA A 107 -15.39 -15.85 18.76
C ALA A 107 -14.65 -14.66 19.41
N GLU A 108 -13.55 -14.94 20.07
CA GLU A 108 -12.67 -13.94 20.70
C GLU A 108 -11.93 -13.04 19.70
N GLN A 109 -11.69 -13.50 18.47
CA GLN A 109 -11.02 -12.72 17.41
C GLN A 109 -12.00 -11.84 16.63
N LEU A 110 -13.28 -12.18 16.60
CA LEU A 110 -14.28 -11.49 15.77
C LEU A 110 -14.42 -10.00 16.08
N PRO A 111 -14.42 -9.52 17.34
CA PRO A 111 -14.52 -8.09 17.64
C PRO A 111 -13.41 -7.29 16.94
N ASP A 112 -12.17 -7.78 16.98
CA ASP A 112 -10.99 -7.08 16.44
C ASP A 112 -10.94 -7.16 14.91
N LEU A 113 -11.39 -8.24 14.31
CA LEU A 113 -11.36 -8.49 12.87
C LEU A 113 -12.59 -7.94 12.14
N SER A 114 -13.71 -7.74 12.81
CA SER A 114 -15.01 -7.43 12.21
C SER A 114 -14.97 -6.22 11.28
N SER A 115 -14.25 -5.16 11.66
CA SER A 115 -14.10 -3.96 10.83
C SER A 115 -13.36 -4.24 9.51
N CYS A 116 -12.40 -5.16 9.53
CA CYS A 116 -11.61 -5.59 8.36
C CYS A 116 -12.32 -6.65 7.51
N MET A 117 -13.37 -7.29 8.03
CA MET A 117 -14.23 -8.21 7.28
C MET A 117 -15.33 -7.47 6.52
N ARG A 118 -15.66 -6.24 6.94
CA ARG A 118 -16.73 -5.45 6.33
C ARG A 118 -16.37 -5.02 4.93
N ARG A 119 -17.20 -5.39 3.97
CA ARG A 119 -17.07 -4.96 2.58
C ARG A 119 -17.42 -3.48 2.43
N GLN A 120 -16.66 -2.79 1.58
CA GLN A 120 -16.85 -1.35 1.33
C GLN A 120 -17.83 -1.10 0.19
N SER A 121 -17.79 -1.93 -0.84
CA SER A 121 -18.59 -1.79 -2.08
C SER A 121 -19.96 -2.42 -1.91
N ARG A 122 -20.80 -1.89 -1.01
CA ARG A 122 -22.19 -2.32 -0.89
C ARG A 122 -22.96 -1.95 -2.15
N GLY A 123 -23.65 -2.92 -2.78
CA GLY A 123 -24.45 -2.74 -4.00
C GLY A 123 -23.72 -2.99 -5.31
N GLN A 124 -22.39 -3.13 -5.32
CA GLN A 124 -21.61 -3.55 -6.51
C GLN A 124 -21.15 -5.03 -6.40
N ASP A 125 -21.81 -5.78 -5.55
CA ASP A 125 -21.40 -7.08 -5.04
C ASP A 125 -21.39 -8.19 -6.08
N ASP A 126 -22.24 -8.08 -7.07
CA ASP A 126 -22.47 -9.19 -8.00
C ASP A 126 -21.26 -9.50 -8.87
N ASP A 127 -20.49 -8.48 -9.30
CA ASP A 127 -19.37 -8.69 -10.19
C ASP A 127 -18.20 -9.39 -9.48
N VAL A 128 -17.89 -9.01 -8.22
CA VAL A 128 -16.86 -9.69 -7.41
C VAL A 128 -17.31 -11.13 -7.09
N ARG A 129 -18.55 -11.32 -6.68
CA ARG A 129 -19.08 -12.66 -6.40
C ARG A 129 -19.13 -13.54 -7.65
N LYS A 130 -19.50 -12.98 -8.82
CA LYS A 130 -19.46 -13.71 -10.08
C LYS A 130 -18.05 -14.15 -10.43
N TRP A 131 -17.08 -13.24 -10.29
CA TRP A 131 -15.68 -13.56 -10.52
C TRP A 131 -15.18 -14.66 -9.58
N LEU A 132 -15.50 -14.58 -8.29
CA LEU A 132 -15.12 -15.57 -7.28
C LEU A 132 -15.68 -16.98 -7.57
N ARG A 133 -16.84 -17.10 -8.22
CA ARG A 133 -17.41 -18.43 -8.57
C ARG A 133 -16.45 -19.27 -9.41
N GLY A 134 -15.60 -18.65 -10.21
CA GLY A 134 -14.58 -19.35 -11.00
C GLY A 134 -13.49 -20.04 -10.18
N PHE A 135 -13.37 -19.71 -8.90
CA PHE A 135 -12.33 -20.23 -7.99
C PHE A 135 -12.90 -21.14 -6.91
N LEU A 136 -14.21 -21.21 -6.78
CA LEU A 136 -14.88 -21.97 -5.71
C LEU A 136 -15.39 -23.30 -6.24
N SER A 137 -15.08 -24.36 -5.50
CA SER A 137 -15.68 -25.69 -5.73
C SER A 137 -17.06 -25.75 -5.11
N VAL A 138 -18.09 -25.95 -5.91
CA VAL A 138 -19.48 -26.02 -5.43
C VAL A 138 -19.64 -27.18 -4.45
N GLY A 139 -20.14 -26.87 -3.23
CA GLY A 139 -20.43 -27.88 -2.20
C GLY A 139 -19.22 -28.57 -1.57
N ARG A 140 -18.00 -28.14 -1.87
CA ARG A 140 -16.76 -28.73 -1.32
C ARG A 140 -15.92 -27.68 -0.60
N LYS A 141 -15.33 -28.08 0.50
CA LYS A 141 -14.27 -27.31 1.17
C LYS A 141 -12.98 -27.41 0.35
N GLN A 142 -12.18 -26.34 0.37
CA GLN A 142 -10.90 -26.27 -0.34
C GLN A 142 -9.82 -25.66 0.54
N PRO A 143 -8.53 -25.99 0.31
CA PRO A 143 -7.43 -25.47 1.12
C PRO A 143 -7.38 -23.94 1.12
N THR A 144 -7.42 -23.33 2.32
CA THR A 144 -7.49 -21.87 2.53
C THR A 144 -6.30 -21.15 1.91
N GLY A 145 -5.07 -21.60 2.17
CA GLY A 145 -3.87 -20.99 1.63
C GLY A 145 -3.86 -21.01 0.11
N ARG A 146 -4.18 -22.17 -0.50
CA ARG A 146 -4.24 -22.32 -1.95
C ARG A 146 -5.28 -21.40 -2.60
N LEU A 147 -6.46 -21.27 -1.99
CA LEU A 147 -7.51 -20.37 -2.47
C LEU A 147 -7.00 -18.92 -2.53
N LEU A 148 -6.38 -18.44 -1.46
CA LEU A 148 -5.86 -17.08 -1.38
C LEU A 148 -4.71 -16.84 -2.38
N MET A 149 -3.79 -17.80 -2.51
CA MET A 149 -2.71 -17.74 -3.51
C MET A 149 -3.27 -17.70 -4.94
N THR A 150 -4.21 -18.56 -5.27
CA THR A 150 -4.84 -18.60 -6.60
C THR A 150 -5.56 -17.29 -6.94
N LEU A 151 -6.22 -16.64 -5.97
CA LEU A 151 -6.85 -15.33 -6.18
C LEU A 151 -5.80 -14.24 -6.43
N ASN A 152 -4.69 -14.26 -5.68
CA ASN A 152 -3.59 -13.32 -5.85
C ASN A 152 -2.96 -13.45 -7.25
N GLU A 153 -2.63 -14.67 -7.65
CA GLU A 153 -2.09 -15.00 -8.99
C GLU A 153 -3.07 -14.63 -10.11
N ALA A 154 -4.36 -14.93 -9.95
CA ALA A 154 -5.38 -14.61 -10.95
C ALA A 154 -5.53 -13.11 -11.20
N ILE A 155 -5.23 -12.25 -10.22
CA ILE A 155 -5.17 -10.81 -10.44
C ILE A 155 -3.86 -10.44 -11.13
N ALA A 156 -2.72 -10.94 -10.68
CA ALA A 156 -1.43 -10.66 -11.29
C ALA A 156 -1.38 -11.04 -12.78
N ASP A 157 -1.86 -12.23 -13.12
CA ASP A 157 -1.79 -12.77 -14.47
C ASP A 157 -2.93 -12.30 -15.36
N GLY A 158 -4.11 -12.06 -14.77
CA GLY A 158 -5.34 -11.78 -15.52
C GLY A 158 -5.62 -10.30 -15.76
N PHE A 159 -4.79 -9.37 -15.23
CA PHE A 159 -5.03 -7.94 -15.31
C PHE A 159 -3.79 -7.19 -15.78
N SER A 160 -3.99 -6.13 -16.56
CA SER A 160 -2.91 -5.27 -17.02
C SER A 160 -2.63 -4.14 -16.03
N TYR A 161 -1.40 -4.03 -15.57
CA TYR A 161 -0.99 -2.91 -14.72
C TYR A 161 -0.94 -1.61 -15.52
N VAL A 162 -1.60 -0.58 -15.01
CA VAL A 162 -1.55 0.79 -15.55
C VAL A 162 -1.23 1.73 -14.41
N ARG A 163 -0.12 2.45 -14.53
CA ARG A 163 0.21 3.50 -13.58
C ARG A 163 -0.85 4.59 -13.64
N ARG A 164 -1.57 4.80 -12.54
CA ARG A 164 -2.62 5.81 -12.44
C ARG A 164 -2.20 6.90 -11.48
N ILE A 165 -2.19 8.13 -11.98
CA ILE A 165 -1.81 9.33 -11.21
C ILE A 165 -3.03 9.88 -10.47
N ALA A 166 -4.23 9.73 -11.04
CA ALA A 166 -5.46 10.19 -10.43
C ALA A 166 -5.61 9.68 -8.99
N PRO A 167 -6.07 10.54 -8.06
CA PRO A 167 -6.27 10.16 -6.66
C PRO A 167 -7.34 9.07 -6.49
N GLY A 168 -7.36 8.45 -5.33
CA GLY A 168 -8.30 7.39 -4.97
C GLY A 168 -8.03 6.06 -5.68
N THR A 169 -9.02 5.19 -5.70
CA THR A 169 -9.01 3.86 -6.33
C THR A 169 -10.16 3.72 -7.30
N GLN A 170 -9.99 2.85 -8.30
CA GLN A 170 -11.13 2.31 -9.03
C GLN A 170 -11.96 1.43 -8.09
N THR A 171 -13.25 1.34 -8.35
CA THR A 171 -14.07 0.33 -7.68
C THR A 171 -13.66 -1.07 -8.14
N PRO A 172 -13.84 -2.11 -7.31
CA PRO A 172 -13.57 -3.50 -7.72
C PRO A 172 -14.31 -3.91 -9.00
N ARG A 173 -15.52 -3.38 -9.20
CA ARG A 173 -16.33 -3.58 -10.41
C ARG A 173 -15.66 -3.01 -11.65
N GLU A 174 -15.16 -1.77 -11.59
CA GLU A 174 -14.45 -1.12 -12.69
C GLU A 174 -13.17 -1.88 -13.04
N THR A 175 -12.40 -2.29 -12.02
CA THR A 175 -11.18 -3.08 -12.20
C THR A 175 -11.49 -4.42 -12.86
N LEU A 176 -12.53 -5.14 -12.42
CA LEU A 176 -12.96 -6.41 -13.01
C LEU A 176 -13.40 -6.27 -14.48
N ARG A 177 -14.12 -5.19 -14.82
CA ARG A 177 -14.63 -4.95 -16.17
C ARG A 177 -13.54 -4.53 -17.14
N SER A 178 -12.69 -3.60 -16.71
CA SER A 178 -11.61 -3.08 -17.56
C SER A 178 -10.43 -4.04 -17.68
N ARG A 179 -10.26 -4.97 -16.74
CA ARG A 179 -9.05 -5.79 -16.59
C ARG A 179 -7.76 -4.95 -16.51
N LYS A 180 -7.88 -3.71 -16.06
CA LYS A 180 -6.76 -2.77 -15.93
C LYS A 180 -6.85 -2.04 -14.60
N GLY A 181 -5.70 -1.76 -13.98
CA GLY A 181 -5.65 -1.01 -12.73
C GLY A 181 -4.23 -0.72 -12.26
N SER A 182 -4.13 0.10 -11.23
CA SER A 182 -2.88 0.34 -10.49
C SER A 182 -2.76 -0.65 -9.32
N CYS A 183 -1.62 -0.65 -8.62
CA CYS A 183 -1.42 -1.47 -7.43
C CYS A 183 -2.51 -1.24 -6.36
N ARG A 184 -3.00 -0.01 -6.19
CA ARG A 184 -4.08 0.33 -5.26
C ARG A 184 -5.41 -0.33 -5.64
N ASP A 185 -5.70 -0.37 -6.94
CA ASP A 185 -6.93 -0.95 -7.48
C ASP A 185 -6.92 -2.48 -7.33
N PHE A 186 -5.78 -3.10 -7.59
CA PHE A 186 -5.59 -4.55 -7.43
C PHE A 186 -5.62 -4.96 -5.95
N ALA A 187 -4.97 -4.19 -5.07
CA ALA A 187 -5.04 -4.41 -3.64
C ALA A 187 -6.49 -4.33 -3.13
N LEU A 188 -7.27 -3.31 -3.56
CA LEU A 188 -8.67 -3.18 -3.19
C LEU A 188 -9.52 -4.34 -3.73
N LEU A 189 -9.30 -4.77 -4.98
CA LEU A 189 -10.00 -5.93 -5.56
C LEU A 189 -9.73 -7.20 -4.75
N MET A 190 -8.46 -7.48 -4.40
CA MET A 190 -8.09 -8.63 -3.57
C MET A 190 -8.72 -8.57 -2.19
N MET A 191 -8.73 -7.40 -1.54
CA MET A 191 -9.39 -7.21 -0.25
C MET A 191 -10.89 -7.49 -0.32
N GLU A 192 -11.60 -6.95 -1.30
CA GLU A 192 -13.04 -7.16 -1.45
C GLU A 192 -13.37 -8.60 -1.82
N ALA A 193 -12.53 -9.27 -2.59
CA ALA A 193 -12.63 -10.70 -2.85
C ALA A 193 -12.48 -11.52 -1.57
N ALA A 194 -11.43 -11.27 -0.79
CA ALA A 194 -11.18 -11.93 0.49
C ALA A 194 -12.34 -11.68 1.49
N ARG A 195 -12.80 -10.43 1.62
CA ARG A 195 -13.94 -10.07 2.47
C ARG A 195 -15.24 -10.72 2.03
N SER A 196 -15.45 -10.89 0.73
CA SER A 196 -16.62 -11.60 0.19
C SER A 196 -16.64 -13.08 0.56
N LEU A 197 -15.47 -13.64 0.82
CA LEU A 197 -15.27 -15.02 1.30
C LEU A 197 -15.26 -15.14 2.83
N GLY A 198 -15.42 -14.04 3.56
CA GLY A 198 -15.44 -14.02 5.02
C GLY A 198 -14.07 -13.80 5.67
N PHE A 199 -13.01 -13.52 4.91
CA PHE A 199 -11.72 -13.18 5.49
C PHE A 199 -11.67 -11.72 5.96
N ALA A 200 -10.90 -11.47 7.01
CA ALA A 200 -10.48 -10.12 7.37
C ALA A 200 -9.32 -9.70 6.47
N ALA A 201 -9.42 -8.54 5.82
CA ALA A 201 -8.42 -7.99 4.94
C ALA A 201 -8.21 -6.51 5.22
N ARG A 202 -6.96 -6.02 5.11
CA ARG A 202 -6.60 -4.62 5.29
C ARG A 202 -5.64 -4.14 4.22
N PHE A 203 -5.71 -2.86 3.91
CA PHE A 203 -4.86 -2.21 2.92
C PHE A 203 -3.48 -1.92 3.50
N VAL A 204 -2.46 -2.02 2.67
CA VAL A 204 -1.07 -1.68 3.02
C VAL A 204 -0.52 -0.71 1.99
N THR A 205 0.16 0.32 2.46
CA THR A 205 0.97 1.20 1.64
C THR A 205 2.43 1.14 2.08
N GLY A 206 3.33 1.29 1.13
CA GLY A 206 4.76 1.24 1.38
C GLY A 206 5.57 1.32 0.11
N TYR A 207 6.62 0.52 0.03
CA TYR A 207 7.55 0.47 -1.10
C TYR A 207 7.84 -0.96 -1.50
N ILE A 208 8.24 -1.14 -2.77
CA ILE A 208 8.72 -2.43 -3.27
C ILE A 208 10.18 -2.27 -3.70
N TYR A 209 11.01 -3.22 -3.28
CA TYR A 209 12.38 -3.36 -3.77
C TYR A 209 12.38 -4.16 -5.06
N VAL A 210 13.04 -3.62 -6.09
CA VAL A 210 13.18 -4.28 -7.40
C VAL A 210 14.65 -4.60 -7.61
N PRO A 211 15.07 -5.86 -7.43
CA PRO A 211 16.50 -6.22 -7.43
C PRO A 211 17.18 -6.09 -8.78
N ASN A 212 16.48 -6.28 -9.90
CA ASN A 212 17.07 -6.23 -11.25
C ASN A 212 16.20 -5.44 -12.23
N ARG A 213 16.82 -4.46 -12.92
CA ARG A 213 16.14 -3.69 -13.98
C ARG A 213 16.02 -4.41 -15.32
N ASP A 214 16.88 -5.38 -15.58
CA ASP A 214 17.04 -5.99 -16.92
C ASP A 214 16.26 -7.32 -17.06
N GLY A 215 15.52 -7.74 -16.03
CA GLY A 215 14.63 -8.90 -16.04
C GLY A 215 13.15 -8.49 -16.02
N PRO A 216 12.20 -9.44 -15.98
CA PRO A 216 10.80 -9.16 -15.67
C PRO A 216 10.74 -8.58 -14.25
N GLY A 217 10.89 -7.24 -14.16
CA GLY A 217 10.93 -6.53 -12.88
C GLY A 217 9.56 -6.43 -12.25
N TRP A 218 9.53 -6.32 -10.91
CA TRP A 218 8.31 -6.05 -10.18
C TRP A 218 7.66 -4.73 -10.63
N LEU A 219 6.35 -4.73 -10.79
CA LEU A 219 5.56 -3.55 -11.12
C LEU A 219 5.43 -2.64 -9.88
N GLY A 220 5.41 -1.32 -10.10
CA GLY A 220 5.27 -0.34 -9.01
C GLY A 220 6.56 0.22 -8.44
N GLY A 221 7.72 -0.18 -8.96
CA GLY A 221 9.01 0.43 -8.61
C GLY A 221 9.09 1.91 -9.00
N GLY A 222 9.90 2.70 -8.27
CA GLY A 222 10.10 4.13 -8.52
C GLY A 222 8.98 5.04 -8.00
N SER A 223 8.00 4.48 -7.31
CA SER A 223 6.90 5.19 -6.64
C SER A 223 6.48 4.45 -5.37
N THR A 224 5.52 5.01 -4.64
CA THR A 224 4.84 4.26 -3.57
C THR A 224 4.14 3.03 -4.15
N HIS A 225 4.14 1.95 -3.39
CA HIS A 225 3.46 0.71 -3.74
C HIS A 225 2.32 0.42 -2.78
N ALA A 226 1.37 -0.40 -3.22
CA ALA A 226 0.23 -0.80 -2.40
C ALA A 226 -0.11 -2.27 -2.63
N TRP A 227 -0.50 -2.94 -1.54
CA TRP A 227 -0.92 -4.32 -1.50
C TRP A 227 -1.94 -4.54 -0.38
N CYS A 228 -2.21 -5.76 0.01
CA CYS A 228 -3.09 -6.04 1.14
C CYS A 228 -2.51 -7.07 2.09
N GLN A 229 -3.05 -7.10 3.30
CA GLN A 229 -2.86 -8.18 4.25
C GLN A 229 -4.20 -8.88 4.48
N ILE A 230 -4.15 -10.20 4.62
CA ILE A 230 -5.30 -11.04 4.96
C ILE A 230 -4.97 -11.79 6.23
N TYR A 231 -5.89 -11.78 7.20
CA TYR A 231 -5.71 -12.50 8.45
C TYR A 231 -6.03 -13.99 8.25
N VAL A 232 -5.03 -14.81 8.53
CA VAL A 232 -5.14 -16.28 8.46
C VAL A 232 -4.85 -16.85 9.85
N PRO A 233 -5.80 -17.55 10.48
CA PRO A 233 -5.60 -18.16 11.79
C PRO A 233 -4.35 -19.05 11.84
N GLY A 234 -3.49 -18.82 12.83
CA GLY A 234 -2.18 -19.47 12.97
C GLY A 234 -1.03 -18.73 12.30
N SER A 235 -1.27 -18.05 11.16
CA SER A 235 -0.26 -17.25 10.45
C SER A 235 -0.36 -15.74 10.73
N GLY A 236 -1.49 -15.27 11.29
CA GLY A 236 -1.73 -13.85 11.53
C GLY A 236 -2.01 -13.05 10.23
N TRP A 237 -1.51 -11.82 10.15
CA TRP A 237 -1.65 -10.95 8.97
C TRP A 237 -0.58 -11.27 7.93
N VAL A 238 -0.99 -11.92 6.84
CA VAL A 238 -0.13 -12.34 5.72
C VAL A 238 -0.24 -11.34 4.57
N GLU A 239 0.91 -10.97 3.99
CA GLU A 239 1.02 -10.05 2.85
C GLU A 239 0.60 -10.75 1.54
N PHE A 240 -0.22 -10.06 0.74
CA PHE A 240 -0.60 -10.46 -0.62
C PHE A 240 -0.44 -9.25 -1.54
N ASP A 241 0.49 -9.32 -2.49
CA ASP A 241 0.65 -8.33 -3.55
C ASP A 241 0.09 -8.86 -4.87
N PRO A 242 -1.17 -8.54 -5.18
CA PRO A 242 -1.81 -8.99 -6.40
C PRO A 242 -1.31 -8.27 -7.67
N THR A 243 -0.44 -7.28 -7.52
CA THR A 243 0.20 -6.64 -8.68
C THR A 243 1.32 -7.51 -9.25
N ASN A 244 2.06 -8.17 -8.37
CA ASN A 244 3.23 -8.95 -8.71
C ASN A 244 3.08 -10.46 -8.41
N GLY A 245 1.92 -10.90 -7.93
CA GLY A 245 1.70 -12.28 -7.51
C GLY A 245 2.45 -12.69 -6.23
N ILE A 246 3.05 -11.73 -5.52
CA ILE A 246 3.85 -12.01 -4.32
C ILE A 246 2.94 -12.39 -3.14
N VAL A 247 3.36 -13.41 -2.40
CA VAL A 247 2.80 -13.77 -1.09
C VAL A 247 3.93 -13.78 -0.07
N GLY A 248 3.72 -13.13 1.07
CA GLY A 248 4.78 -12.88 2.04
C GLY A 248 5.44 -11.51 1.85
N ASN A 249 6.52 -11.27 2.59
CA ASN A 249 7.04 -9.92 2.79
C ASN A 249 8.40 -9.64 2.12
N ARG A 250 8.94 -10.56 1.32
CA ARG A 250 10.35 -10.58 0.90
C ARG A 250 10.87 -9.22 0.38
N ASP A 251 10.18 -8.63 -0.59
CA ASP A 251 10.62 -7.41 -1.27
C ASP A 251 9.74 -6.18 -0.92
N LEU A 252 8.83 -6.34 0.06
CA LEU A 252 7.87 -5.32 0.45
C LEU A 252 8.33 -4.59 1.72
N VAL A 253 8.39 -3.27 1.67
CA VAL A 253 8.67 -2.39 2.82
C VAL A 253 7.37 -1.75 3.27
N ARG A 254 6.80 -2.23 4.37
CA ARG A 254 5.53 -1.77 4.92
C ARG A 254 5.70 -0.44 5.65
N VAL A 255 4.90 0.55 5.28
CA VAL A 255 4.86 1.86 5.94
C VAL A 255 3.61 2.00 6.78
N ALA A 256 2.43 1.82 6.19
CA ALA A 256 1.18 1.93 6.92
C ALA A 256 0.18 0.85 6.51
N VAL A 257 -0.68 0.50 7.47
CA VAL A 257 -1.81 -0.41 7.28
C VAL A 257 -3.10 0.32 7.62
N ALA A 258 -4.18 0.03 6.89
CA ALA A 258 -5.48 0.63 7.16
C ALA A 258 -6.62 -0.29 6.71
N ARG A 259 -7.81 -0.03 7.19
CA ARG A 259 -9.00 -0.76 6.76
C ARG A 259 -9.38 -0.44 5.30
N THR A 260 -9.09 0.78 4.84
CA THR A 260 -9.43 1.28 3.51
C THR A 260 -8.27 2.03 2.89
N PRO A 261 -8.15 2.11 1.55
CA PRO A 261 -7.09 2.85 0.88
C PRO A 261 -7.01 4.33 1.28
N ASP A 262 -8.16 4.99 1.48
CA ASP A 262 -8.22 6.41 1.81
C ASP A 262 -7.61 6.76 3.18
N GLN A 263 -7.52 5.78 4.08
CA GLN A 263 -6.92 5.94 5.40
C GLN A 263 -5.39 5.78 5.39
N ALA A 264 -4.81 5.31 4.29
CA ALA A 264 -3.38 5.06 4.13
C ALA A 264 -2.76 5.85 2.97
N ILE A 265 -3.27 7.06 2.71
CA ILE A 265 -2.68 7.97 1.73
C ILE A 265 -1.32 8.43 2.26
N PRO A 266 -0.23 8.24 1.48
CA PRO A 266 1.12 8.54 1.95
C PRO A 266 1.35 10.00 2.35
N LEU A 267 0.82 10.94 1.54
CA LEU A 267 0.84 12.38 1.81
C LEU A 267 -0.49 12.98 1.38
N SER A 268 -1.14 13.68 2.29
CA SER A 268 -2.36 14.44 2.03
C SER A 268 -2.30 15.77 2.76
N GLY A 269 -2.98 16.79 2.24
CA GLY A 269 -2.99 18.11 2.85
C GLY A 269 -4.01 19.01 2.20
N VAL A 270 -4.13 20.24 2.72
CA VAL A 270 -5.06 21.24 2.23
C VAL A 270 -4.27 22.50 1.86
N TYR A 271 -4.62 23.11 0.74
CA TYR A 271 -4.19 24.46 0.42
C TYR A 271 -5.41 25.34 0.17
N TYR A 272 -5.25 26.64 0.37
CA TYR A 272 -6.27 27.64 0.14
C TYR A 272 -5.81 28.55 -1.00
N GLY A 273 -6.41 28.38 -2.17
CA GLY A 273 -6.13 29.06 -3.43
C GLY A 273 -7.09 28.58 -4.50
N ASP A 274 -6.95 29.09 -5.70
CA ASP A 274 -7.74 28.61 -6.83
C ASP A 274 -7.27 27.23 -7.28
N ARG A 275 -8.19 26.38 -7.72
CA ARG A 275 -7.85 25.04 -8.24
C ARG A 275 -6.87 25.08 -9.40
N CYS A 276 -6.92 26.14 -10.19
CA CYS A 276 -6.01 26.34 -11.32
C CYS A 276 -4.61 26.77 -10.90
N ASP A 277 -4.36 27.04 -9.62
CA ASP A 277 -3.03 27.33 -9.11
C ASP A 277 -2.15 26.09 -8.97
N GLU A 278 -2.74 24.92 -8.82
CA GLU A 278 -1.99 23.66 -8.75
C GLU A 278 -1.39 23.31 -10.11
N LEU A 279 -0.06 23.24 -10.17
CA LEU A 279 0.70 22.83 -11.35
C LEU A 279 0.95 21.34 -11.41
N GLY A 280 0.71 20.64 -10.29
CA GLY A 280 0.83 19.20 -10.18
C GLY A 280 1.80 18.74 -9.10
N MET A 281 1.93 17.42 -9.03
CA MET A 281 2.74 16.70 -8.05
C MET A 281 3.75 15.81 -8.78
N GLU A 282 5.00 15.82 -8.29
CA GLU A 282 6.05 14.90 -8.70
C GLU A 282 6.42 13.99 -7.53
N VAL A 283 6.51 12.69 -7.79
CA VAL A 283 6.92 11.68 -6.79
C VAL A 283 8.09 10.88 -7.33
N GLU A 284 9.17 10.85 -6.56
CA GLU A 284 10.37 10.05 -6.84
C GLU A 284 10.64 9.13 -5.63
N VAL A 285 10.75 7.83 -5.88
CA VAL A 285 11.11 6.84 -4.86
C VAL A 285 12.31 6.04 -5.33
N ASN A 286 13.31 5.93 -4.47
CA ASN A 286 14.47 5.09 -4.70
C ASN A 286 14.63 4.12 -3.54
N VAL A 287 14.59 2.81 -3.84
CA VAL A 287 14.81 1.75 -2.87
C VAL A 287 16.11 1.03 -3.23
N LYS A 288 17.05 1.00 -2.30
CA LYS A 288 18.33 0.31 -2.45
C LYS A 288 18.48 -0.76 -1.37
N SER A 289 19.11 -1.87 -1.73
CA SER A 289 19.62 -2.84 -0.79
C SER A 289 21.06 -2.51 -0.45
N GLU A 290 21.39 -2.47 0.84
CA GLU A 290 22.77 -2.49 1.32
C GLU A 290 23.09 -3.93 1.70
N ASP A 291 23.98 -4.57 0.94
CA ASP A 291 24.49 -5.87 1.36
C ASP A 291 25.37 -5.71 2.61
N PRO A 292 25.27 -6.61 3.62
CA PRO A 292 26.13 -6.57 4.80
C PRO A 292 27.63 -6.64 4.48
N LEU A 293 27.99 -7.00 3.24
CA LEU A 293 29.36 -7.16 2.74
C LEU A 293 29.82 -6.07 1.77
N GLY A 294 29.14 -4.93 1.68
CA GLY A 294 29.70 -3.71 1.13
C GLY A 294 29.75 -3.59 -0.39
N ASN A 295 28.89 -4.26 -1.15
CA ASN A 295 28.76 -4.05 -2.58
C ASN A 295 27.56 -3.13 -2.90
N THR A 296 27.84 -1.83 -3.08
CA THR A 296 26.86 -0.84 -3.58
C THR A 296 26.66 -1.01 -5.07
N SER A 297 25.73 -1.85 -5.49
CA SER A 297 25.34 -1.98 -6.89
C SER A 297 24.06 -1.15 -7.17
N GLY A 298 24.26 -0.11 -7.99
CA GLY A 298 23.20 0.48 -8.80
C GLY A 298 22.46 1.69 -8.24
N LYS A 299 22.82 2.88 -8.70
CA LYS A 299 21.97 4.10 -8.61
C LYS A 299 20.73 3.90 -9.48
N GLN A 300 19.55 3.97 -8.89
CA GLN A 300 18.29 3.97 -9.63
C GLN A 300 17.61 5.33 -9.47
N HIS A 301 17.66 6.16 -10.51
CA HIS A 301 16.84 7.36 -10.66
C HIS A 301 15.68 7.06 -11.61
N LEU A 302 14.47 7.09 -11.09
CA LEU A 302 13.26 7.15 -11.88
C LEU A 302 12.46 8.36 -11.39
N SER A 303 12.42 9.39 -12.21
CA SER A 303 11.51 10.51 -12.00
C SER A 303 10.20 10.22 -12.75
N ALA A 304 9.10 10.43 -12.11
CA ALA A 304 7.79 10.41 -12.73
C ALA A 304 7.18 11.80 -12.63
N ARG A 305 7.09 12.50 -13.76
CA ARG A 305 6.32 13.73 -13.86
C ARG A 305 4.84 13.41 -14.00
N ALA A 306 4.05 13.92 -13.09
CA ALA A 306 2.59 13.98 -13.20
C ALA A 306 2.22 15.34 -13.79
N ILE A 307 1.61 15.32 -14.96
CA ILE A 307 1.06 16.53 -15.59
C ILE A 307 -0.47 16.45 -15.45
N ASN A 308 -1.02 17.46 -14.76
CA ASN A 308 -2.43 17.84 -14.68
C ASN A 308 -3.48 16.77 -14.31
N GLY A 309 -3.95 16.85 -13.09
CA GLY A 309 -5.23 16.37 -12.63
C GLY A 309 -5.58 17.08 -11.33
N CYS A 310 -6.54 18.01 -11.38
CA CYS A 310 -7.07 18.70 -10.20
C CYS A 310 -7.52 17.68 -9.15
N VAL A 311 -6.98 17.75 -7.97
CA VAL A 311 -7.41 16.94 -6.82
C VAL A 311 -8.37 17.78 -5.99
N GLU A 312 -9.64 17.36 -5.92
CA GLU A 312 -10.54 17.83 -4.88
C GLU A 312 -10.12 17.19 -3.56
N LEU A 313 -9.60 18.02 -2.67
CA LEU A 313 -9.56 17.72 -1.25
C LEU A 313 -10.61 18.61 -0.58
N LYS A 314 -11.67 17.98 -0.10
CA LYS A 314 -12.55 18.58 0.88
C LYS A 314 -11.94 18.47 2.26
#